data_c1b619d34b623502541a7be38821c1ca
#
_entry.id   c1b619d34b623502541a7be38821c1ca
#
_cell.length_a   1.000
_cell.length_b   1.000
_cell.length_c   1.000
_cell.angle_alpha   90.00
_cell.angle_beta   90.00
_cell.angle_gamma   90.00
#
_symmetry.space_group_name_H-M   'P 1'
#
loop_
_entity.id
_entity.type
_entity.pdbx_description
1 polymer ?
#
loop_
_entity_poly.entity_id
_entity_poly.type
_entity_poly.pdbx_seq_one_letter_code
_entity_poly.pdbx_strand_id
1 'polypeptide(L)'
;MSRIHSRLDTASPEYAANRAAMQGLVDDLHARIAEIALGGGAANNARHQARGKLLPRERINQLLDPGSPFLELSALAGWQVYDEPVPAAGIITGIGRVSGRLCMLVVNDATVKGGTYYPLTVKKHLRAQTIAERLRLPCLYLVDSGGAFLPMQDEVFPDRDHFGRIFYNQARMSAQNIPQLAVVMGLCTAGGAYVPAMADESIMVREQATIFLAGPPLVKAATGEEISAEALGGAEVHCAHSGVADHMARDDAHALAIARTLVTHLGNEPIESSPGYEPPCYPIEELYGLVGTSLKRPYDARELIARLVDGSDFDEFKALFGTTLVTGFARICGMEVGILANNGVLHSDSAQKGSHFIQLCNRRAIPLLFLQNITGFMVGSSAEKEGIAKHGAKLVTAVACSRVPKITLIVGGSFGAGNYGMCGRAYEPDFLFSWPNSRISVMGGEQAAGVLVQVRRDKLTAEGKHLSEQEAAAIRAPVIEQYERQGHPYYASARLWDDGVIDPAQSRTVLALALAACQGARIEPEQYGIFRM
;
A
#
# COMPACT_ATOMS: atom_id res chain seq x y z
N MET A 1 -14.71 24.54 -13.56
CA MET A 1 -15.21 23.40 -12.76
C MET A 1 -16.59 23.77 -12.23
N SER A 2 -17.53 22.86 -12.24
CA SER A 2 -18.86 23.07 -11.66
C SER A 2 -18.92 22.41 -10.29
N ARG A 3 -19.48 23.13 -9.31
CA ARG A 3 -19.65 22.62 -7.96
C ARG A 3 -20.70 21.51 -7.93
N ILE A 4 -20.36 20.37 -7.34
CA ILE A 4 -21.32 19.28 -7.11
C ILE A 4 -22.27 19.70 -6.00
N HIS A 5 -23.57 19.61 -6.26
CA HIS A 5 -24.61 19.82 -5.26
C HIS A 5 -25.07 18.45 -4.72
N SER A 6 -24.78 18.20 -3.44
CA SER A 6 -25.15 16.95 -2.79
C SER A 6 -26.67 16.80 -2.68
N ARG A 7 -27.13 15.57 -2.90
CA ARG A 7 -28.52 15.14 -2.70
C ARG A 7 -28.64 14.15 -1.55
N LEU A 8 -27.56 13.94 -0.79
CA LEU A 8 -27.55 13.02 0.34
C LEU A 8 -28.47 13.54 1.46
N ASP A 9 -29.45 12.73 1.83
CA ASP A 9 -30.29 13.01 3.00
C ASP A 9 -29.64 12.42 4.26
N THR A 10 -28.91 13.26 4.98
CA THR A 10 -28.23 12.90 6.23
C THR A 10 -29.17 12.69 7.42
N ALA A 11 -30.46 13.08 7.29
CA ALA A 11 -31.47 12.87 8.30
C ALA A 11 -32.23 11.53 8.15
N SER A 12 -32.03 10.82 7.03
CA SER A 12 -32.73 9.56 6.78
C SER A 12 -32.32 8.45 7.75
N PRO A 13 -33.27 7.58 8.17
CA PRO A 13 -32.96 6.40 8.99
C PRO A 13 -31.92 5.48 8.32
N GLU A 14 -31.95 5.38 7.01
CA GLU A 14 -31.02 4.58 6.24
C GLU A 14 -29.59 5.11 6.35
N TYR A 15 -29.39 6.43 6.21
CA TYR A 15 -28.09 7.07 6.43
C TYR A 15 -27.56 6.80 7.84
N ALA A 16 -28.41 6.95 8.86
CA ALA A 16 -28.04 6.71 10.25
C ALA A 16 -27.59 5.25 10.49
N ALA A 17 -28.35 4.27 9.93
CA ALA A 17 -27.99 2.86 10.03
C ALA A 17 -26.65 2.54 9.33
N ASN A 18 -26.43 3.07 8.13
CA ASN A 18 -25.18 2.88 7.38
C ASN A 18 -23.99 3.51 8.10
N ARG A 19 -24.17 4.72 8.64
CA ARG A 19 -23.14 5.41 9.43
C ARG A 19 -22.73 4.60 10.64
N ALA A 20 -23.70 4.07 11.39
CA ALA A 20 -23.43 3.24 12.57
C ALA A 20 -22.70 1.95 12.21
N ALA A 21 -23.09 1.29 11.11
CA ALA A 21 -22.44 0.07 10.65
C ALA A 21 -21.00 0.33 10.18
N MET A 22 -20.74 1.39 9.42
CA MET A 22 -19.40 1.78 8.99
C MET A 22 -18.52 2.19 10.18
N GLN A 23 -19.07 2.95 11.13
CA GLN A 23 -18.36 3.33 12.35
C GLN A 23 -17.85 2.10 13.10
N GLY A 24 -18.67 1.05 13.23
CA GLY A 24 -18.24 -0.20 13.86
C GLY A 24 -17.06 -0.87 13.16
N LEU A 25 -16.99 -0.82 11.83
CA LEU A 25 -15.84 -1.32 11.08
C LEU A 25 -14.59 -0.43 11.26
N VAL A 26 -14.77 0.89 11.34
CA VAL A 26 -13.69 1.85 11.58
C VAL A 26 -13.13 1.68 12.99
N ASP A 27 -13.98 1.53 13.99
CA ASP A 27 -13.57 1.30 15.37
C ASP A 27 -12.77 -0.02 15.51
N ASP A 28 -13.19 -1.10 14.84
CA ASP A 28 -12.43 -2.34 14.79
C ASP A 28 -11.08 -2.14 14.08
N LEU A 29 -11.03 -1.42 12.96
CA LEU A 29 -9.78 -1.10 12.26
C LEU A 29 -8.81 -0.35 13.17
N HIS A 30 -9.27 0.68 13.86
CA HIS A 30 -8.45 1.47 14.78
C HIS A 30 -7.94 0.62 15.95
N ALA A 31 -8.77 -0.26 16.51
CA ALA A 31 -8.36 -1.18 17.57
C ALA A 31 -7.25 -2.14 17.08
N ARG A 32 -7.37 -2.69 15.86
CA ARG A 32 -6.35 -3.57 15.25
C ARG A 32 -5.04 -2.85 14.98
N ILE A 33 -5.10 -1.64 14.42
CA ILE A 33 -3.90 -0.83 14.19
C ILE A 33 -3.21 -0.47 15.51
N ALA A 34 -3.98 -0.14 16.55
CA ALA A 34 -3.43 0.14 17.88
C ALA A 34 -2.76 -1.10 18.51
N GLU A 35 -3.34 -2.29 18.35
CA GLU A 35 -2.74 -3.56 18.78
C GLU A 35 -1.41 -3.82 18.05
N ILE A 36 -1.40 -3.68 16.71
CA ILE A 36 -0.21 -3.88 15.88
C ILE A 36 0.89 -2.87 16.26
N ALA A 37 0.51 -1.65 16.58
CA ALA A 37 1.46 -0.60 16.95
C ALA A 37 2.25 -0.90 18.24
N LEU A 38 1.80 -1.85 19.06
CA LEU A 38 2.54 -2.34 20.23
C LEU A 38 3.77 -3.19 19.86
N GLY A 39 3.94 -3.53 18.59
CA GLY A 39 5.07 -4.32 18.09
C GLY A 39 5.22 -5.65 18.84
N GLY A 40 6.40 -5.92 19.42
CA GLY A 40 6.68 -7.15 20.16
C GLY A 40 6.00 -7.25 21.53
N GLY A 41 5.19 -6.26 21.91
CA GLY A 41 4.45 -6.21 23.17
C GLY A 41 5.29 -5.72 24.36
N ALA A 42 4.62 -5.49 25.48
CA ALA A 42 5.20 -4.79 26.64
C ALA A 42 6.55 -5.35 27.14
N ALA A 43 6.67 -6.67 27.24
CA ALA A 43 7.90 -7.31 27.75
C ALA A 43 9.11 -7.12 26.81
N ASN A 44 8.90 -7.27 25.47
CA ASN A 44 9.96 -7.07 24.49
C ASN A 44 10.32 -5.60 24.35
N ASN A 45 9.32 -4.71 24.40
CA ASN A 45 9.52 -3.27 24.37
C ASN A 45 10.35 -2.80 25.57
N ALA A 46 10.01 -3.24 26.80
CA ALA A 46 10.77 -2.93 28.02
C ALA A 46 12.22 -3.45 27.93
N ARG A 47 12.42 -4.67 27.40
CA ARG A 47 13.78 -5.22 27.18
C ARG A 47 14.58 -4.42 26.15
N HIS A 48 13.93 -3.93 25.11
CA HIS A 48 14.54 -3.10 24.08
C HIS A 48 14.97 -1.76 24.66
N GLN A 49 14.09 -1.07 25.38
CA GLN A 49 14.36 0.21 26.03
C GLN A 49 15.41 0.10 27.16
N ALA A 50 15.44 -1.01 27.91
CA ALA A 50 16.47 -1.26 28.93
C ALA A 50 17.90 -1.33 28.36
N ARG A 51 18.05 -1.52 27.06
CA ARG A 51 19.34 -1.44 26.34
C ARG A 51 19.67 -0.04 25.84
N GLY A 52 18.92 0.98 26.23
CA GLY A 52 19.13 2.38 25.81
C GLY A 52 18.59 2.69 24.40
N LYS A 53 17.78 1.80 23.80
CA LYS A 53 17.24 1.97 22.46
C LYS A 53 15.86 2.61 22.47
N LEU A 54 15.60 3.48 21.51
CA LEU A 54 14.26 3.96 21.22
C LEU A 54 13.42 2.87 20.52
N LEU A 55 12.12 2.83 20.82
CA LEU A 55 11.20 1.98 20.06
C LEU A 55 11.11 2.44 18.58
N PRO A 56 10.81 1.55 17.63
CA PRO A 56 10.79 1.90 16.20
C PRO A 56 9.90 3.11 15.86
N ARG A 57 8.72 3.22 16.49
CA ARG A 57 7.83 4.36 16.29
C ARG A 57 8.34 5.65 16.94
N GLU A 58 9.07 5.55 18.04
CA GLU A 58 9.77 6.71 18.65
C GLU A 58 10.90 7.19 17.73
N ARG A 59 11.66 6.27 17.11
CA ARG A 59 12.66 6.59 16.08
C ARG A 59 12.04 7.35 14.90
N ILE A 60 10.91 6.88 14.38
CA ILE A 60 10.18 7.55 13.30
C ILE A 60 9.75 8.95 13.74
N ASN A 61 9.12 9.08 14.89
CA ASN A 61 8.62 10.37 15.38
C ASN A 61 9.74 11.41 15.60
N GLN A 62 10.95 10.98 16.03
CA GLN A 62 12.11 11.88 16.18
C GLN A 62 12.78 12.21 14.83
N LEU A 63 12.68 11.32 13.86
CA LEU A 63 13.25 11.54 12.52
C LEU A 63 12.42 12.51 11.70
N LEU A 64 11.10 12.45 11.80
CA LEU A 64 10.17 13.29 11.05
C LEU A 64 10.21 14.76 11.50
N ASP A 65 9.80 15.63 10.61
CA ASP A 65 9.62 17.05 10.95
C ASP A 65 8.46 17.20 11.94
N PRO A 66 8.61 18.05 12.97
CA PRO A 66 7.57 18.25 13.96
C PRO A 66 6.23 18.64 13.33
N GLY A 67 5.16 17.92 13.69
CA GLY A 67 3.82 18.17 13.19
C GLY A 67 3.57 17.70 11.76
N SER A 68 4.55 17.10 11.07
CA SER A 68 4.32 16.52 9.75
C SER A 68 3.65 15.15 9.83
N PRO A 69 2.72 14.82 8.92
CA PRO A 69 2.08 13.52 8.90
C PRO A 69 3.03 12.43 8.42
N PHE A 70 2.77 11.19 8.87
CA PHE A 70 3.41 9.98 8.38
C PHE A 70 2.39 9.09 7.67
N LEU A 71 2.58 8.84 6.38
CA LEU A 71 1.79 7.90 5.61
C LEU A 71 2.36 6.50 5.81
N GLU A 72 1.93 5.80 6.86
CA GLU A 72 2.33 4.41 7.10
C GLU A 72 1.71 3.49 6.04
N LEU A 73 2.52 2.63 5.45
CA LEU A 73 2.12 1.68 4.43
C LEU A 73 1.99 0.27 5.02
N SER A 74 0.91 -0.43 4.65
CA SER A 74 0.68 -1.84 4.98
C SER A 74 0.83 -2.16 6.47
N ALA A 75 0.20 -1.37 7.35
CA ALA A 75 0.26 -1.59 8.80
C ALA A 75 -0.23 -2.98 9.23
N LEU A 76 -1.22 -3.54 8.51
CA LEU A 76 -1.79 -4.87 8.76
C LEU A 76 -0.94 -6.03 8.20
N ALA A 77 0.20 -5.77 7.55
CA ALA A 77 1.03 -6.83 6.97
C ALA A 77 1.41 -7.89 8.02
N GLY A 78 1.24 -9.17 7.66
CA GLY A 78 1.54 -10.31 8.54
C GLY A 78 0.46 -10.65 9.56
N TRP A 79 -0.62 -9.84 9.65
CA TRP A 79 -1.70 -10.10 10.62
C TRP A 79 -2.38 -11.44 10.34
N GLN A 80 -2.38 -12.35 11.34
CA GLN A 80 -2.93 -13.70 11.25
C GLN A 80 -2.46 -14.52 10.01
N VAL A 81 -1.22 -14.32 9.58
CA VAL A 81 -0.65 -15.10 8.46
C VAL A 81 0.25 -16.22 8.95
N TYR A 82 0.98 -16.01 10.03
CA TYR A 82 1.90 -16.97 10.60
C TYR A 82 1.33 -17.59 11.88
N ASP A 83 1.84 -18.74 12.28
CA ASP A 83 1.43 -19.42 13.52
C ASP A 83 1.70 -18.55 14.76
N GLU A 84 2.76 -17.75 14.73
CA GLU A 84 3.07 -16.77 15.77
C GLU A 84 2.84 -15.34 15.26
N PRO A 85 2.44 -14.42 16.13
CA PRO A 85 2.25 -13.01 15.74
C PRO A 85 3.53 -12.36 15.21
N VAL A 86 3.42 -11.76 14.02
CA VAL A 86 4.47 -10.94 13.39
C VAL A 86 3.83 -9.60 12.98
N PRO A 87 3.50 -8.73 13.94
CA PRO A 87 2.80 -7.48 13.69
C PRO A 87 3.59 -6.59 12.72
N ALA A 88 2.85 -5.94 11.82
CA ALA A 88 3.40 -5.13 10.73
C ALA A 88 4.46 -5.87 9.87
N ALA A 89 4.46 -7.21 9.88
CA ALA A 89 5.52 -8.06 9.31
C ALA A 89 6.93 -7.76 9.86
N GLY A 90 7.06 -7.28 11.11
CA GLY A 90 8.34 -6.97 11.76
C GLY A 90 9.08 -5.76 11.17
N ILE A 91 8.43 -4.97 10.32
CA ILE A 91 9.03 -3.80 9.67
C ILE A 91 7.98 -2.71 9.45
N ILE A 92 8.30 -1.47 9.76
CA ILE A 92 7.44 -0.32 9.49
C ILE A 92 7.95 0.37 8.23
N THR A 93 7.05 0.61 7.27
CA THR A 93 7.37 1.34 6.05
C THR A 93 6.37 2.48 5.87
N GLY A 94 6.82 3.59 5.32
CA GLY A 94 5.94 4.72 5.06
C GLY A 94 6.68 5.93 4.52
N ILE A 95 5.92 6.96 4.20
CA ILE A 95 6.42 8.21 3.65
C ILE A 95 6.20 9.32 4.68
N GLY A 96 7.25 10.06 4.96
CA GLY A 96 7.19 11.21 5.85
C GLY A 96 8.19 12.29 5.50
N ARG A 97 8.02 13.46 6.07
CA ARG A 97 8.88 14.60 5.82
C ARG A 97 10.05 14.63 6.79
N VAL A 98 11.25 14.64 6.26
CA VAL A 98 12.51 14.72 7.01
C VAL A 98 13.28 15.95 6.51
N SER A 99 13.55 16.91 7.37
CA SER A 99 14.25 18.15 6.98
C SER A 99 13.69 18.83 5.72
N GLY A 100 12.34 18.92 5.65
CA GLY A 100 11.63 19.53 4.53
C GLY A 100 11.36 18.61 3.33
N ARG A 101 11.91 17.38 3.28
CA ARG A 101 11.78 16.46 2.15
C ARG A 101 10.90 15.27 2.45
N LEU A 102 10.13 14.83 1.46
CA LEU A 102 9.47 13.53 1.54
C LEU A 102 10.50 12.43 1.32
N CYS A 103 10.54 11.49 2.24
CA CYS A 103 11.42 10.33 2.23
C CYS A 103 10.63 9.06 2.45
N MET A 104 11.07 7.95 1.84
CA MET A 104 10.62 6.61 2.17
C MET A 104 11.39 6.14 3.40
N LEU A 105 10.67 5.78 4.46
CA LEU A 105 11.24 5.20 5.68
C LEU A 105 11.03 3.69 5.65
N VAL A 106 12.10 2.95 5.97
CA VAL A 106 12.11 1.49 6.12
C VAL A 106 12.74 1.17 7.45
N VAL A 107 11.93 0.79 8.44
CA VAL A 107 12.33 0.73 9.85
C VAL A 107 12.11 -0.68 10.40
N ASN A 108 13.19 -1.39 10.72
CA ASN A 108 13.08 -2.69 11.37
C ASN A 108 12.49 -2.56 12.78
N ASP A 109 11.62 -3.50 13.14
CA ASP A 109 11.13 -3.63 14.50
C ASP A 109 11.82 -4.82 15.21
N ALA A 110 12.93 -4.53 15.91
CA ALA A 110 13.67 -5.54 16.65
C ALA A 110 12.92 -6.08 17.87
N THR A 111 11.82 -5.45 18.29
CA THR A 111 10.94 -6.00 19.35
C THR A 111 10.12 -7.18 18.85
N VAL A 112 9.89 -7.25 17.53
CA VAL A 112 9.21 -8.34 16.83
C VAL A 112 10.25 -9.32 16.30
N LYS A 113 10.35 -10.50 16.94
CA LYS A 113 11.26 -11.58 16.49
C LYS A 113 12.71 -11.14 16.22
N GLY A 114 13.22 -10.13 16.97
CA GLY A 114 14.56 -9.61 16.78
C GLY A 114 14.80 -8.89 15.45
N GLY A 115 13.77 -8.38 14.81
CA GLY A 115 13.86 -7.75 13.48
C GLY A 115 14.15 -8.74 12.34
N THR A 116 13.88 -10.02 12.55
CA THR A 116 14.13 -11.09 11.56
C THR A 116 13.17 -10.96 10.38
N TYR A 117 13.68 -11.17 9.16
CA TYR A 117 12.91 -11.09 7.91
C TYR A 117 12.15 -12.37 7.63
N TYR A 118 10.84 -12.31 7.74
CA TYR A 118 9.87 -13.27 7.23
C TYR A 118 9.57 -13.03 5.74
N PRO A 119 8.89 -13.93 5.03
CA PRO A 119 8.52 -13.70 3.63
C PRO A 119 7.77 -12.38 3.40
N LEU A 120 6.82 -12.04 4.28
CA LEU A 120 6.09 -10.78 4.16
C LEU A 120 6.90 -9.56 4.59
N THR A 121 7.93 -9.71 5.43
CA THR A 121 8.89 -8.64 5.73
C THR A 121 9.64 -8.24 4.46
N VAL A 122 10.15 -9.25 3.72
CA VAL A 122 10.82 -9.03 2.43
C VAL A 122 9.87 -8.37 1.44
N LYS A 123 8.67 -8.91 1.26
CA LYS A 123 7.67 -8.35 0.34
C LYS A 123 7.31 -6.90 0.65
N LYS A 124 7.19 -6.55 1.94
CA LYS A 124 6.90 -5.18 2.40
C LYS A 124 8.07 -4.23 2.14
N HIS A 125 9.31 -4.66 2.42
CA HIS A 125 10.52 -3.89 2.10
C HIS A 125 10.61 -3.63 0.58
N LEU A 126 10.47 -4.66 -0.23
CA LEU A 126 10.48 -4.54 -1.70
C LEU A 126 9.39 -3.59 -2.20
N ARG A 127 8.18 -3.62 -1.61
CA ARG A 127 7.12 -2.69 -1.98
C ARG A 127 7.50 -1.24 -1.66
N ALA A 128 8.11 -0.98 -0.51
CA ALA A 128 8.61 0.35 -0.15
C ALA A 128 9.65 0.84 -1.17
N GLN A 129 10.61 -0.01 -1.55
CA GLN A 129 11.60 0.32 -2.56
C GLN A 129 10.96 0.57 -3.94
N THR A 130 9.96 -0.23 -4.35
CA THR A 130 9.24 -0.03 -5.61
C THR A 130 8.57 1.35 -5.66
N ILE A 131 7.91 1.76 -4.57
CA ILE A 131 7.29 3.08 -4.46
C ILE A 131 8.38 4.17 -4.50
N ALA A 132 9.46 4.00 -3.73
CA ALA A 132 10.55 4.97 -3.68
C ALA A 132 11.24 5.13 -5.04
N GLU A 133 11.51 4.03 -5.77
CA GLU A 133 12.09 4.07 -7.11
C GLU A 133 11.18 4.82 -8.10
N ARG A 134 9.90 4.46 -8.12
CA ARG A 134 8.90 5.04 -9.02
C ARG A 134 8.70 6.54 -8.78
N LEU A 135 8.65 6.95 -7.51
CA LEU A 135 8.39 8.33 -7.10
C LEU A 135 9.65 9.14 -6.78
N ARG A 136 10.85 8.51 -6.94
CA ARG A 136 12.16 9.10 -6.71
C ARG A 136 12.36 9.64 -5.29
N LEU A 137 11.81 8.93 -4.30
CA LEU A 137 11.92 9.30 -2.89
C LEU A 137 13.26 8.82 -2.31
N PRO A 138 14.04 9.68 -1.64
CA PRO A 138 15.17 9.22 -0.83
C PRO A 138 14.74 8.15 0.15
N CYS A 139 15.53 7.09 0.32
CA CYS A 139 15.27 6.01 1.26
C CYS A 139 16.11 6.17 2.51
N LEU A 140 15.46 6.09 3.68
CA LEU A 140 16.11 6.03 4.98
C LEU A 140 15.82 4.67 5.62
N TYR A 141 16.86 3.86 5.79
CA TYR A 141 16.80 2.54 6.41
C TYR A 141 17.25 2.64 7.87
N LEU A 142 16.33 2.45 8.82
CA LEU A 142 16.68 2.32 10.25
C LEU A 142 16.84 0.83 10.56
N VAL A 143 18.09 0.38 10.61
CA VAL A 143 18.45 -1.04 10.61
C VAL A 143 18.64 -1.54 12.04
N ASP A 144 17.89 -2.57 12.40
CA ASP A 144 18.00 -3.31 13.64
C ASP A 144 17.44 -4.73 13.40
N SER A 145 18.21 -5.59 12.71
CA SER A 145 17.73 -6.85 12.15
C SER A 145 18.65 -8.03 12.44
N GLY A 146 18.03 -9.14 12.85
CA GLY A 146 18.69 -10.45 12.99
C GLY A 146 18.94 -11.20 11.66
N GLY A 147 18.59 -10.62 10.50
CA GLY A 147 18.75 -11.29 9.20
C GLY A 147 17.52 -12.11 8.79
N ALA A 148 17.68 -13.08 7.90
CA ALA A 148 16.60 -13.91 7.37
C ALA A 148 16.08 -14.92 8.40
N PHE A 149 14.77 -15.19 8.38
CA PHE A 149 14.16 -16.22 9.22
C PHE A 149 14.47 -17.61 8.65
N LEU A 150 15.46 -18.29 9.25
CA LEU A 150 16.02 -19.54 8.75
C LEU A 150 15.01 -20.68 8.57
N PRO A 151 13.99 -20.87 9.45
CA PRO A 151 12.98 -21.93 9.23
C PRO A 151 12.16 -21.77 7.94
N MET A 152 12.09 -20.59 7.36
CA MET A 152 11.40 -20.31 6.08
C MET A 152 12.38 -19.79 5.02
N GLN A 153 13.64 -20.25 5.04
CA GLN A 153 14.68 -19.75 4.16
C GLN A 153 14.36 -19.93 2.67
N ASP A 154 13.63 -20.97 2.30
CA ASP A 154 13.15 -21.27 0.96
C ASP A 154 12.13 -20.23 0.44
N GLU A 155 11.38 -19.58 1.32
CA GLU A 155 10.45 -18.50 0.98
C GLU A 155 11.06 -17.09 1.15
N VAL A 156 12.30 -17.00 1.64
CA VAL A 156 12.96 -15.71 1.92
C VAL A 156 14.16 -15.48 1.01
N PHE A 157 14.92 -16.53 0.61
CA PHE A 157 16.25 -16.36 0.02
C PHE A 157 16.35 -16.63 -1.49
N PRO A 158 15.86 -17.78 -2.06
CA PRO A 158 16.35 -18.25 -3.36
C PRO A 158 15.72 -17.60 -4.60
N ASP A 159 14.54 -16.99 -4.49
CA ASP A 159 13.80 -16.51 -5.66
C ASP A 159 14.09 -15.04 -5.99
N ARG A 160 13.61 -14.61 -7.17
CA ARG A 160 13.80 -13.28 -7.74
C ARG A 160 13.36 -12.15 -6.80
N ASP A 161 12.19 -12.25 -6.20
CA ASP A 161 11.59 -11.23 -5.34
C ASP A 161 11.76 -11.58 -3.86
N HIS A 162 12.89 -12.22 -3.52
CA HIS A 162 13.33 -12.54 -2.18
C HIS A 162 14.38 -11.56 -1.66
N PHE A 163 15.04 -11.91 -0.57
CA PHE A 163 15.93 -11.02 0.19
C PHE A 163 17.02 -10.35 -0.65
N GLY A 164 17.61 -11.09 -1.61
CA GLY A 164 18.62 -10.55 -2.51
C GLY A 164 18.13 -9.40 -3.41
N ARG A 165 16.82 -9.34 -3.68
CA ARG A 165 16.22 -8.27 -4.48
C ARG A 165 16.31 -6.90 -3.80
N ILE A 166 16.33 -6.88 -2.47
CA ILE A 166 16.49 -5.64 -1.69
C ILE A 166 17.78 -4.92 -2.08
N PHE A 167 18.88 -5.66 -2.14
CA PHE A 167 20.21 -5.12 -2.49
C PHE A 167 20.33 -4.74 -3.95
N TYR A 168 19.77 -5.57 -4.82
CA TYR A 168 19.68 -5.26 -6.25
C TYR A 168 18.94 -3.93 -6.49
N ASN A 169 17.80 -3.74 -5.84
CA ASN A 169 17.03 -2.50 -5.95
C ASN A 169 17.82 -1.32 -5.39
N GLN A 170 18.43 -1.46 -4.22
CA GLN A 170 19.22 -0.39 -3.58
C GLN A 170 20.35 0.09 -4.48
N ALA A 171 21.12 -0.81 -5.08
CA ALA A 171 22.19 -0.45 -6.01
C ALA A 171 21.66 0.30 -7.25
N ARG A 172 20.52 -0.17 -7.80
CA ARG A 172 19.93 0.47 -8.98
C ARG A 172 19.31 1.83 -8.68
N MET A 173 18.71 1.99 -7.49
CA MET A 173 18.15 3.26 -7.07
C MET A 173 19.25 4.30 -6.85
N SER A 174 20.36 3.94 -6.20
CA SER A 174 21.54 4.80 -6.08
C SER A 174 22.07 5.18 -7.46
N ALA A 175 22.22 4.23 -8.38
CA ALA A 175 22.64 4.50 -9.77
C ALA A 175 21.70 5.42 -10.56
N GLN A 176 20.44 5.53 -10.13
CA GLN A 176 19.45 6.46 -10.69
C GLN A 176 19.41 7.81 -9.96
N ASN A 177 20.36 8.10 -9.07
CA ASN A 177 20.38 9.27 -8.19
C ASN A 177 19.12 9.35 -7.29
N ILE A 178 18.70 8.23 -6.73
CA ILE A 178 17.71 8.15 -5.66
C ILE A 178 18.50 7.85 -4.39
N PRO A 179 18.66 8.82 -3.47
CA PRO A 179 19.55 8.69 -2.32
C PRO A 179 19.16 7.54 -1.38
N GLN A 180 20.18 6.83 -0.89
CA GLN A 180 20.05 5.68 0.01
C GLN A 180 20.85 5.96 1.28
N LEU A 181 20.18 6.22 2.40
CA LEU A 181 20.79 6.47 3.70
C LEU A 181 20.49 5.33 4.66
N ALA A 182 21.48 4.82 5.37
CA ALA A 182 21.30 3.77 6.37
C ALA A 182 21.72 4.25 7.77
N VAL A 183 20.91 3.93 8.78
CA VAL A 183 21.19 4.19 10.19
C VAL A 183 21.13 2.85 10.91
N VAL A 184 22.29 2.33 11.29
CA VAL A 184 22.39 1.06 12.01
C VAL A 184 22.26 1.34 13.51
N MET A 185 21.17 0.88 14.08
CA MET A 185 20.75 1.16 15.47
C MET A 185 20.70 -0.13 16.31
N GLY A 186 21.28 -1.19 15.79
CA GLY A 186 21.33 -2.49 16.45
C GLY A 186 22.02 -3.54 15.61
N LEU A 187 21.52 -4.76 15.66
CA LEU A 187 22.10 -5.86 14.89
C LEU A 187 21.91 -5.65 13.39
N CYS A 188 22.95 -5.96 12.63
CA CYS A 188 22.92 -6.00 11.19
C CYS A 188 23.77 -7.17 10.71
N THR A 189 23.15 -8.35 10.59
CA THR A 189 23.87 -9.63 10.45
C THR A 189 23.61 -10.29 9.11
N ALA A 190 24.61 -11.01 8.62
CA ALA A 190 24.58 -11.81 7.39
C ALA A 190 24.21 -10.97 6.17
N GLY A 191 23.25 -11.39 5.34
CA GLY A 191 22.81 -10.62 4.18
C GLY A 191 22.33 -9.21 4.51
N GLY A 192 21.77 -8.98 5.69
CA GLY A 192 21.35 -7.65 6.14
C GLY A 192 22.48 -6.61 6.19
N ALA A 193 23.74 -7.06 6.36
CA ALA A 193 24.92 -6.21 6.37
C ALA A 193 25.11 -5.42 5.07
N TYR A 194 24.53 -5.88 3.96
CA TYR A 194 24.60 -5.17 2.69
C TYR A 194 23.71 -3.91 2.65
N VAL A 195 22.66 -3.80 3.47
CA VAL A 195 21.82 -2.59 3.50
C VAL A 195 22.65 -1.34 3.84
N PRO A 196 23.42 -1.28 4.94
CA PRO A 196 24.31 -0.14 5.20
C PRO A 196 25.54 -0.11 4.28
N ALA A 197 26.11 -1.25 3.93
CA ALA A 197 27.33 -1.30 3.10
C ALA A 197 27.11 -0.85 1.64
N MET A 198 25.85 -0.84 1.16
CA MET A 198 25.46 -0.39 -0.18
C MET A 198 24.68 0.92 -0.14
N ALA A 199 24.48 1.53 1.03
CA ALA A 199 23.92 2.86 1.14
C ALA A 199 24.92 3.90 0.63
N ASP A 200 24.41 5.06 0.20
CA ASP A 200 25.28 6.17 -0.24
C ASP A 200 26.03 6.77 0.96
N GLU A 201 25.36 6.81 2.11
CA GLU A 201 25.96 7.16 3.41
C GLU A 201 25.35 6.31 4.53
N SER A 202 26.17 5.96 5.53
CA SER A 202 25.74 5.15 6.65
C SER A 202 26.20 5.69 8.00
N ILE A 203 25.33 5.50 9.01
CA ILE A 203 25.53 5.94 10.39
C ILE A 203 25.46 4.70 11.29
N MET A 204 26.38 4.59 12.26
CA MET A 204 26.32 3.54 13.27
C MET A 204 26.24 4.10 14.69
N VAL A 205 25.37 3.54 15.52
CA VAL A 205 25.29 3.88 16.95
C VAL A 205 26.36 3.10 17.72
N ARG A 206 27.24 3.83 18.41
CA ARG A 206 28.34 3.27 19.20
C ARG A 206 27.85 2.30 20.27
N GLU A 207 28.59 1.21 20.50
CA GLU A 207 28.31 0.20 21.55
C GLU A 207 26.94 -0.49 21.45
N GLN A 208 26.22 -0.25 20.35
CA GLN A 208 24.83 -0.72 20.14
C GLN A 208 24.65 -1.35 18.76
N ALA A 209 25.26 -0.74 17.75
CA ALA A 209 25.19 -1.19 16.38
C ALA A 209 26.34 -2.14 16.02
N THR A 210 26.04 -3.20 15.29
CA THR A 210 27.05 -4.10 14.73
C THR A 210 26.73 -4.45 13.30
N ILE A 211 27.76 -4.50 12.45
CA ILE A 211 27.68 -4.98 11.06
C ILE A 211 28.68 -6.10 10.90
N PHE A 212 28.24 -7.30 10.53
CA PHE A 212 29.14 -8.40 10.15
C PHE A 212 28.41 -9.43 9.28
N LEU A 213 29.13 -10.05 8.35
CA LEU A 213 28.60 -11.15 7.53
C LEU A 213 28.43 -12.43 8.33
N ALA A 214 29.34 -12.66 9.28
CA ALA A 214 29.29 -13.82 10.19
C ALA A 214 29.46 -13.31 11.63
N GLY A 215 28.50 -13.62 12.49
CA GLY A 215 28.57 -13.25 13.91
C GLY A 215 29.61 -14.05 14.69
N PRO A 216 29.97 -13.64 15.92
CA PRO A 216 31.01 -14.27 16.73
C PRO A 216 30.93 -15.80 16.86
N PRO A 217 29.74 -16.42 17.03
CA PRO A 217 29.64 -17.88 17.09
C PRO A 217 30.08 -18.58 15.79
N LEU A 218 29.76 -17.99 14.64
CA LEU A 218 30.13 -18.55 13.34
C LEU A 218 31.64 -18.32 13.05
N VAL A 219 32.18 -17.17 13.44
CA VAL A 219 33.62 -16.90 13.37
C VAL A 219 34.39 -17.91 14.19
N LYS A 220 33.97 -18.15 15.45
CA LYS A 220 34.61 -19.17 16.31
C LYS A 220 34.55 -20.57 15.68
N ALA A 221 33.40 -20.94 15.10
CA ALA A 221 33.26 -22.25 14.46
C ALA A 221 34.12 -22.38 13.21
N ALA A 222 34.31 -21.32 12.43
CA ALA A 222 35.05 -21.32 11.16
C ALA A 222 36.56 -21.18 11.33
N THR A 223 37.01 -20.35 12.25
CA THR A 223 38.42 -19.94 12.40
C THR A 223 39.05 -20.31 13.75
N GLY A 224 38.22 -20.63 14.76
CA GLY A 224 38.64 -20.81 16.13
C GLY A 224 38.84 -19.51 16.92
N GLU A 225 38.64 -18.35 16.30
CA GLU A 225 38.82 -17.05 16.91
C GLU A 225 37.68 -16.73 17.90
N GLU A 226 38.03 -16.32 19.11
CA GLU A 226 37.09 -15.83 20.12
C GLU A 226 37.12 -14.31 20.12
N ILE A 227 36.07 -13.68 19.64
CA ILE A 227 35.96 -12.22 19.51
C ILE A 227 34.57 -11.74 19.95
N SER A 228 34.50 -10.56 20.58
CA SER A 228 33.20 -9.95 20.91
C SER A 228 32.54 -9.35 19.67
N ALA A 229 31.22 -9.17 19.69
CA ALA A 229 30.48 -8.53 18.60
C ALA A 229 30.96 -7.11 18.30
N GLU A 230 31.27 -6.31 19.35
CA GLU A 230 31.79 -4.95 19.22
C GLU A 230 33.17 -4.93 18.58
N ALA A 231 34.08 -5.82 19.01
CA ALA A 231 35.42 -5.91 18.43
C ALA A 231 35.42 -6.47 17.01
N LEU A 232 34.43 -7.30 16.65
CA LEU A 232 34.30 -7.90 15.31
C LEU A 232 33.74 -6.89 14.30
N GLY A 233 32.69 -6.14 14.65
CA GLY A 233 31.98 -5.29 13.72
C GLY A 233 31.19 -4.17 14.37
N GLY A 234 31.69 -3.60 15.47
CA GLY A 234 31.13 -2.43 16.12
C GLY A 234 31.38 -1.12 15.37
N ALA A 235 30.77 -0.03 15.82
CA ALA A 235 30.84 1.26 15.16
C ALA A 235 32.28 1.79 14.98
N GLU A 236 33.17 1.60 16.00
CA GLU A 236 34.55 2.04 15.92
C GLU A 236 35.33 1.28 14.84
N VAL A 237 35.09 -0.04 14.71
CA VAL A 237 35.73 -0.86 13.66
C VAL A 237 35.33 -0.34 12.28
N HIS A 238 34.07 -0.05 12.06
CA HIS A 238 33.57 0.33 10.74
C HIS A 238 33.78 1.80 10.39
N CYS A 239 33.74 2.70 11.35
CA CYS A 239 34.01 4.12 11.10
C CYS A 239 35.52 4.46 11.06
N ALA A 240 36.36 3.76 11.84
CA ALA A 240 37.78 4.12 11.94
C ALA A 240 38.74 3.21 11.12
N HIS A 241 38.36 1.94 10.92
CA HIS A 241 39.28 0.96 10.32
C HIS A 241 38.82 0.45 8.95
N SER A 242 37.60 -0.04 8.84
CA SER A 242 37.11 -0.65 7.59
C SER A 242 36.51 0.34 6.60
N GLY A 243 36.01 1.50 7.07
CA GLY A 243 35.34 2.48 6.24
C GLY A 243 33.97 2.02 5.71
N VAL A 244 33.34 1.02 6.35
CA VAL A 244 31.99 0.56 5.96
C VAL A 244 30.92 1.54 6.44
N ALA A 245 31.19 2.31 7.50
CA ALA A 245 30.28 3.33 8.00
C ALA A 245 30.99 4.69 8.00
N ASP A 246 30.22 5.75 7.71
CA ASP A 246 30.75 7.11 7.52
C ASP A 246 30.64 7.94 8.80
N HIS A 247 29.63 7.69 9.62
CA HIS A 247 29.34 8.49 10.81
C HIS A 247 29.11 7.61 12.02
N MET A 248 29.73 8.00 13.15
CA MET A 248 29.51 7.36 14.45
C MET A 248 28.64 8.25 15.34
N ALA A 249 27.52 7.69 15.79
CA ALA A 249 26.60 8.35 16.70
C ALA A 249 26.76 7.82 18.14
N ARG A 250 26.46 8.67 19.14
CA ARG A 250 26.54 8.28 20.56
C ARG A 250 25.37 7.40 21.00
N ASP A 251 24.18 7.70 20.46
CA ASP A 251 22.92 7.07 20.80
C ASP A 251 21.92 7.22 19.64
N ASP A 252 20.73 6.65 19.76
CA ASP A 252 19.67 6.70 18.75
C ASP A 252 19.30 8.14 18.38
N ALA A 253 19.13 9.03 19.36
CA ALA A 253 18.74 10.42 19.11
C ALA A 253 19.80 11.19 18.30
N HIS A 254 21.09 10.97 18.62
CA HIS A 254 22.20 11.57 17.87
C HIS A 254 22.28 11.00 16.44
N ALA A 255 22.05 9.70 16.25
CA ALA A 255 22.02 9.09 14.93
C ALA A 255 20.90 9.67 14.04
N LEU A 256 19.72 9.87 14.60
CA LEU A 256 18.60 10.50 13.91
C LEU A 256 18.88 11.98 13.57
N ALA A 257 19.56 12.71 14.47
CA ALA A 257 19.97 14.09 14.18
C ALA A 257 20.99 14.17 13.03
N ILE A 258 21.96 13.25 12.97
CA ILE A 258 22.90 13.13 11.85
C ILE A 258 22.11 12.81 10.57
N ALA A 259 21.21 11.84 10.59
CA ALA A 259 20.40 11.48 9.42
C ALA A 259 19.60 12.67 8.89
N ARG A 260 18.98 13.45 9.77
CA ARG A 260 18.28 14.70 9.39
C ARG A 260 19.21 15.71 8.74
N THR A 261 20.45 15.84 9.23
CA THR A 261 21.47 16.71 8.62
C THR A 261 21.84 16.23 7.24
N LEU A 262 22.09 14.91 7.05
CA LEU A 262 22.41 14.34 5.75
C LEU A 262 21.30 14.59 4.72
N VAL A 263 20.03 14.46 5.14
CA VAL A 263 18.90 14.76 4.23
C VAL A 263 18.93 16.22 3.75
N THR A 264 19.40 17.18 4.53
CA THR A 264 19.54 18.58 4.05
C THR A 264 20.56 18.72 2.94
N HIS A 265 21.52 17.79 2.82
CA HIS A 265 22.60 17.83 1.82
C HIS A 265 22.27 17.08 0.52
N LEU A 266 21.12 16.46 0.39
CA LEU A 266 20.76 15.63 -0.79
C LEU A 266 20.55 16.40 -2.10
N GLY A 267 20.76 17.71 -2.11
CA GLY A 267 20.80 18.52 -3.34
C GLY A 267 19.46 18.70 -4.08
N ASN A 268 18.41 17.95 -3.74
CA ASN A 268 17.10 18.08 -4.38
C ASN A 268 16.28 19.17 -3.70
N GLU A 269 15.45 19.88 -4.45
CA GLU A 269 14.55 20.88 -3.88
C GLU A 269 13.47 20.23 -3.03
N PRO A 270 13.11 20.83 -1.88
CA PRO A 270 11.94 20.43 -1.13
C PRO A 270 10.69 20.52 -2.01
N ILE A 271 9.75 19.59 -1.84
CA ILE A 271 8.44 19.73 -2.48
C ILE A 271 7.77 20.97 -1.90
N GLU A 272 7.45 21.93 -2.76
CA GLU A 272 6.74 23.14 -2.35
C GLU A 272 5.41 22.78 -1.68
N SER A 273 5.04 23.54 -0.66
CA SER A 273 3.73 23.43 -0.07
C SER A 273 2.68 23.76 -1.12
N SER A 274 1.64 22.91 -1.22
CA SER A 274 0.50 23.20 -2.10
C SER A 274 -0.02 24.63 -1.90
N PRO A 275 -0.39 25.33 -2.97
CA PRO A 275 -1.08 26.60 -2.85
C PRO A 275 -2.32 26.44 -1.98
N GLY A 276 -2.75 27.51 -1.31
CA GLY A 276 -3.97 27.48 -0.50
C GLY A 276 -5.14 26.89 -1.30
N TYR A 277 -5.93 26.04 -0.67
CA TYR A 277 -7.06 25.36 -1.28
C TYR A 277 -8.34 25.58 -0.47
N GLU A 278 -9.47 25.53 -1.15
CA GLU A 278 -10.79 25.56 -0.52
C GLU A 278 -11.14 24.13 -0.05
N PRO A 279 -11.55 23.94 1.24
CA PRO A 279 -11.98 22.62 1.69
C PRO A 279 -13.25 22.17 0.95
N PRO A 280 -13.57 20.87 0.91
CA PRO A 280 -14.85 20.39 0.40
C PRO A 280 -16.03 21.05 1.10
N CYS A 281 -17.12 21.27 0.37
CA CYS A 281 -18.35 21.86 0.92
C CYS A 281 -19.09 20.95 1.90
N TYR A 282 -18.79 19.65 1.88
CA TYR A 282 -19.47 18.63 2.66
C TYR A 282 -18.50 17.92 3.59
N PRO A 283 -18.90 17.63 4.85
CA PRO A 283 -18.06 16.90 5.80
C PRO A 283 -17.64 15.53 5.28
N ILE A 284 -16.37 15.18 5.45
CA ILE A 284 -15.85 13.90 4.98
C ILE A 284 -16.46 12.71 5.73
N GLU A 285 -16.85 12.89 6.98
CA GLU A 285 -17.50 11.87 7.82
C GLU A 285 -18.86 11.43 7.28
N GLU A 286 -19.47 12.21 6.38
CA GLU A 286 -20.69 11.80 5.69
C GLU A 286 -20.49 10.57 4.79
N LEU A 287 -19.25 10.25 4.42
CA LEU A 287 -18.90 9.04 3.68
C LEU A 287 -19.33 7.75 4.39
N TYR A 288 -19.39 7.74 5.73
CA TYR A 288 -19.84 6.57 6.49
C TYR A 288 -21.30 6.22 6.19
N GLY A 289 -22.18 7.21 6.16
CA GLY A 289 -23.60 7.00 5.86
C GLY A 289 -23.90 6.90 4.36
N LEU A 290 -23.09 7.55 3.53
CA LEU A 290 -23.22 7.51 2.07
C LEU A 290 -22.98 6.10 1.52
N VAL A 291 -21.86 5.49 1.84
CA VAL A 291 -21.46 4.19 1.28
C VAL A 291 -22.00 3.03 2.08
N GLY A 292 -21.92 3.10 3.42
CA GLY A 292 -22.33 2.01 4.32
C GLY A 292 -21.49 0.76 4.13
N THR A 293 -22.01 -0.38 4.55
CA THR A 293 -21.30 -1.68 4.51
C THR A 293 -21.82 -2.64 3.45
N SER A 294 -22.96 -2.35 2.82
CA SER A 294 -23.59 -3.21 1.82
C SER A 294 -23.06 -2.92 0.42
N LEU A 295 -22.43 -3.92 -0.19
CA LEU A 295 -21.96 -3.83 -1.58
C LEU A 295 -23.09 -3.84 -2.63
N LYS A 296 -24.32 -4.18 -2.22
CA LYS A 296 -25.50 -4.24 -3.11
C LYS A 296 -26.21 -2.90 -3.23
N ARG A 297 -25.84 -1.93 -2.36
CA ARG A 297 -26.49 -0.62 -2.34
C ARG A 297 -25.84 0.32 -3.35
N PRO A 298 -26.57 0.83 -4.34
CA PRO A 298 -26.05 1.85 -5.25
C PRO A 298 -26.01 3.22 -4.56
N TYR A 299 -25.03 4.02 -4.91
CA TYR A 299 -24.96 5.45 -4.61
C TYR A 299 -24.34 6.18 -5.82
N ASP A 300 -24.60 7.47 -5.94
CA ASP A 300 -23.95 8.27 -6.99
C ASP A 300 -22.49 8.57 -6.61
N ALA A 301 -21.57 8.16 -7.47
CA ALA A 301 -20.14 8.35 -7.25
C ALA A 301 -19.75 9.85 -7.12
N ARG A 302 -20.57 10.76 -7.65
CA ARG A 302 -20.36 12.21 -7.50
C ARG A 302 -20.49 12.67 -6.05
N GLU A 303 -21.33 12.01 -5.27
CA GLU A 303 -21.44 12.26 -3.82
C GLU A 303 -20.14 11.94 -3.07
N LEU A 304 -19.47 10.85 -3.47
CA LEU A 304 -18.15 10.50 -2.95
C LEU A 304 -17.11 11.56 -3.35
N ILE A 305 -17.06 11.91 -4.63
CA ILE A 305 -16.14 12.91 -5.18
C ILE A 305 -16.31 14.26 -4.47
N ALA A 306 -17.55 14.71 -4.24
CA ALA A 306 -17.84 15.98 -3.59
C ALA A 306 -17.25 16.12 -2.17
N ARG A 307 -16.97 15.01 -1.48
CA ARG A 307 -16.37 15.00 -0.13
C ARG A 307 -14.85 14.84 -0.13
N LEU A 308 -14.27 14.60 -1.31
CA LEU A 308 -12.83 14.41 -1.46
C LEU A 308 -12.13 15.61 -2.09
N VAL A 309 -12.81 16.32 -3.02
CA VAL A 309 -12.17 17.35 -3.86
C VAL A 309 -12.36 18.76 -3.32
N ASP A 310 -11.43 19.64 -3.65
CA ASP A 310 -11.41 21.05 -3.24
C ASP A 310 -12.67 21.77 -3.71
N GLY A 311 -13.31 22.53 -2.79
CA GLY A 311 -14.54 23.27 -3.04
C GLY A 311 -15.72 22.42 -3.51
N SER A 312 -15.61 21.08 -3.48
CA SER A 312 -16.52 20.13 -4.14
C SER A 312 -16.65 20.40 -5.65
N ASP A 313 -15.61 20.99 -6.26
CA ASP A 313 -15.57 21.34 -7.67
C ASP A 313 -15.06 20.18 -8.52
N PHE A 314 -15.83 19.85 -9.56
CA PHE A 314 -15.53 18.75 -10.46
C PHE A 314 -15.85 19.11 -11.91
N ASP A 315 -14.90 18.91 -12.81
CA ASP A 315 -15.08 19.13 -14.24
C ASP A 315 -15.32 17.79 -14.93
N GLU A 316 -16.60 17.39 -14.99
CA GLU A 316 -17.00 16.07 -15.46
C GLU A 316 -16.82 15.92 -16.97
N PHE A 317 -16.03 14.93 -17.36
CA PHE A 317 -15.79 14.57 -18.76
C PHE A 317 -16.84 13.57 -19.27
N LYS A 318 -17.48 13.89 -20.40
CA LYS A 318 -18.52 13.06 -21.05
C LYS A 318 -19.65 12.65 -20.09
N ALA A 319 -20.23 13.59 -19.37
CA ALA A 319 -21.28 13.34 -18.37
C ALA A 319 -22.48 12.54 -18.92
N LEU A 320 -22.83 12.71 -20.20
CA LEU A 320 -23.98 12.06 -20.84
C LEU A 320 -23.66 10.72 -21.53
N PHE A 321 -22.37 10.31 -21.58
CA PHE A 321 -21.93 9.08 -22.24
C PHE A 321 -21.24 8.15 -21.25
N GLY A 322 -21.55 6.84 -21.28
CA GLY A 322 -20.95 5.86 -20.38
C GLY A 322 -21.19 6.22 -18.90
N THR A 323 -22.44 6.46 -18.53
CA THR A 323 -22.84 7.04 -17.23
C THR A 323 -22.55 6.15 -16.02
N THR A 324 -22.24 4.88 -16.22
CA THR A 324 -21.83 3.95 -15.17
C THR A 324 -20.35 4.07 -14.76
N LEU A 325 -19.61 4.97 -15.45
CA LEU A 325 -18.27 5.42 -15.05
C LEU A 325 -18.26 6.94 -15.06
N VAL A 326 -18.08 7.56 -13.90
CA VAL A 326 -17.86 9.01 -13.77
C VAL A 326 -16.38 9.30 -13.96
N THR A 327 -16.07 10.26 -14.84
CA THR A 327 -14.70 10.70 -15.11
C THR A 327 -14.62 12.20 -15.15
N GLY A 328 -13.55 12.81 -14.66
CA GLY A 328 -13.38 14.25 -14.69
C GLY A 328 -12.14 14.74 -13.96
N PHE A 329 -11.89 16.03 -14.06
CA PHE A 329 -10.75 16.70 -13.43
C PHE A 329 -11.19 17.41 -12.14
N ALA A 330 -10.31 17.38 -11.16
CA ALA A 330 -10.50 18.02 -9.86
C ALA A 330 -9.17 18.39 -9.23
N ARG A 331 -9.22 18.95 -8.02
CA ARG A 331 -8.05 19.14 -7.16
C ARG A 331 -8.29 18.52 -5.78
N ILE A 332 -7.21 18.02 -5.21
CA ILE A 332 -7.17 17.56 -3.81
C ILE A 332 -6.02 18.28 -3.13
N CYS A 333 -6.32 19.12 -2.14
CA CYS A 333 -5.33 19.96 -1.46
C CYS A 333 -4.47 20.79 -2.45
N GLY A 334 -5.09 21.38 -3.47
CA GLY A 334 -4.46 22.20 -4.50
C GLY A 334 -3.82 21.41 -5.66
N MET A 335 -3.63 20.11 -5.54
CA MET A 335 -3.00 19.23 -6.54
C MET A 335 -4.03 18.73 -7.55
N GLU A 336 -3.73 18.87 -8.85
CA GLU A 336 -4.59 18.37 -9.93
C GLU A 336 -4.62 16.84 -9.96
N VAL A 337 -5.81 16.30 -10.28
CA VAL A 337 -6.03 14.85 -10.40
C VAL A 337 -7.15 14.55 -11.39
N GLY A 338 -6.96 13.53 -12.21
CA GLY A 338 -8.01 12.93 -13.05
C GLY A 338 -8.67 11.78 -12.30
N ILE A 339 -9.98 11.87 -12.09
CA ILE A 339 -10.74 10.89 -11.32
C ILE A 339 -11.53 9.97 -12.25
N LEU A 340 -11.45 8.65 -12.01
CA LEU A 340 -12.34 7.63 -12.57
C LEU A 340 -13.07 6.96 -11.40
N ALA A 341 -14.38 7.03 -11.36
CA ALA A 341 -15.19 6.47 -10.28
C ALA A 341 -16.29 5.55 -10.83
N ASN A 342 -16.38 4.34 -10.30
CA ASN A 342 -17.47 3.44 -10.67
C ASN A 342 -18.82 3.99 -10.16
N ASN A 343 -19.80 4.00 -11.08
CA ASN A 343 -21.19 4.39 -10.81
C ASN A 343 -22.14 3.27 -11.25
N GLY A 344 -21.67 2.04 -11.20
CA GLY A 344 -22.37 0.83 -11.62
C GLY A 344 -21.46 -0.15 -12.36
N VAL A 345 -22.06 -1.09 -13.08
CA VAL A 345 -21.38 -2.10 -13.90
C VAL A 345 -20.73 -1.43 -15.12
N LEU A 346 -19.55 -1.87 -15.53
CA LEU A 346 -18.88 -1.34 -16.72
C LEU A 346 -19.52 -1.91 -18.01
N HIS A 347 -19.98 -1.01 -18.86
CA HIS A 347 -20.47 -1.28 -20.20
C HIS A 347 -19.42 -0.91 -21.27
N SER A 348 -19.69 -1.23 -22.52
CA SER A 348 -18.81 -0.93 -23.65
C SER A 348 -18.52 0.58 -23.80
N ASP A 349 -19.53 1.42 -23.62
CA ASP A 349 -19.43 2.89 -23.64
C ASP A 349 -18.61 3.44 -22.47
N SER A 350 -18.82 2.90 -21.26
CA SER A 350 -18.05 3.25 -20.05
C SER A 350 -16.57 2.90 -20.23
N ALA A 351 -16.27 1.75 -20.81
CA ALA A 351 -14.90 1.34 -21.09
C ALA A 351 -14.22 2.26 -22.13
N GLN A 352 -14.95 2.66 -23.17
CA GLN A 352 -14.46 3.63 -24.17
C GLN A 352 -14.20 5.01 -23.54
N LYS A 353 -15.13 5.49 -22.71
CA LYS A 353 -14.99 6.75 -21.96
C LYS A 353 -13.76 6.74 -21.08
N GLY A 354 -13.59 5.68 -20.26
CA GLY A 354 -12.44 5.53 -19.38
C GLY A 354 -11.12 5.49 -20.15
N SER A 355 -11.05 4.73 -21.25
CA SER A 355 -9.86 4.65 -22.10
C SER A 355 -9.46 6.02 -22.65
N HIS A 356 -10.42 6.79 -23.16
CA HIS A 356 -10.18 8.14 -23.68
C HIS A 356 -9.72 9.10 -22.57
N PHE A 357 -10.34 9.05 -21.40
CA PHE A 357 -10.01 9.93 -20.29
C PHE A 357 -8.60 9.66 -19.75
N ILE A 358 -8.20 8.39 -19.61
CA ILE A 358 -6.84 8.02 -19.21
C ILE A 358 -5.80 8.58 -20.19
N GLN A 359 -6.04 8.49 -21.48
CA GLN A 359 -5.14 9.06 -22.49
C GLN A 359 -5.04 10.59 -22.36
N LEU A 360 -6.14 11.30 -22.11
CA LEU A 360 -6.11 12.74 -21.86
C LEU A 360 -5.26 13.09 -20.64
N CYS A 361 -5.40 12.36 -19.53
CA CYS A 361 -4.60 12.57 -18.33
C CYS A 361 -3.11 12.33 -18.61
N ASN A 362 -2.76 11.28 -19.35
CA ASN A 362 -1.38 11.01 -19.72
C ASN A 362 -0.77 12.16 -20.56
N ARG A 363 -1.48 12.65 -21.57
CA ARG A 363 -1.04 13.78 -22.40
C ARG A 363 -0.83 15.08 -21.63
N ARG A 364 -1.57 15.24 -20.54
CA ARG A 364 -1.52 16.43 -19.68
C ARG A 364 -0.64 16.26 -18.44
N ALA A 365 0.00 15.10 -18.30
CA ALA A 365 0.79 14.72 -17.13
C ALA A 365 0.01 14.83 -15.79
N ILE A 366 -1.30 14.55 -15.81
CA ILE A 366 -2.18 14.61 -14.65
C ILE A 366 -2.27 13.23 -14.00
N PRO A 367 -1.96 13.09 -12.71
CA PRO A 367 -2.12 11.83 -11.97
C PRO A 367 -3.56 11.30 -12.01
N LEU A 368 -3.72 9.98 -11.95
CA LEU A 368 -5.02 9.31 -11.99
C LEU A 368 -5.41 8.80 -10.60
N LEU A 369 -6.66 9.06 -10.22
CA LEU A 369 -7.31 8.48 -9.04
C LEU A 369 -8.46 7.59 -9.47
N PHE A 370 -8.38 6.30 -9.13
CA PHE A 370 -9.43 5.31 -9.35
C PHE A 370 -10.21 5.10 -8.05
N LEU A 371 -11.49 5.49 -8.03
CA LEU A 371 -12.41 5.22 -6.94
C LEU A 371 -13.20 3.94 -7.31
N GLN A 372 -12.77 2.83 -6.72
CA GLN A 372 -13.19 1.51 -7.15
C GLN A 372 -14.33 0.96 -6.30
N ASN A 373 -15.49 0.78 -6.92
CA ASN A 373 -16.61 -0.01 -6.42
C ASN A 373 -17.23 -0.76 -7.59
N ILE A 374 -16.61 -1.86 -7.99
CA ILE A 374 -16.93 -2.58 -9.22
C ILE A 374 -17.36 -4.03 -8.96
N THR A 375 -18.49 -4.40 -9.54
CA THR A 375 -18.98 -5.78 -9.55
C THR A 375 -18.53 -6.58 -10.78
N GLY A 376 -18.03 -5.89 -11.83
CA GLY A 376 -17.53 -6.50 -13.06
C GLY A 376 -17.91 -5.71 -14.31
N PHE A 377 -17.50 -6.22 -15.46
CA PHE A 377 -18.04 -5.81 -16.74
C PHE A 377 -19.41 -6.45 -16.96
N MET A 378 -20.28 -5.80 -17.75
CA MET A 378 -21.57 -6.35 -18.13
C MET A 378 -21.37 -7.66 -18.91
N VAL A 379 -22.20 -8.63 -18.61
CA VAL A 379 -22.21 -9.96 -19.24
C VAL A 379 -23.52 -10.20 -19.98
N GLY A 380 -23.51 -11.11 -20.93
CA GLY A 380 -24.68 -11.53 -21.67
C GLY A 380 -24.58 -11.25 -23.18
N SER A 381 -25.48 -11.85 -23.95
CA SER A 381 -25.42 -11.84 -25.42
C SER A 381 -25.47 -10.44 -26.05
N SER A 382 -26.16 -9.49 -25.43
CA SER A 382 -26.19 -8.09 -25.88
C SER A 382 -24.83 -7.43 -25.68
N ALA A 383 -24.25 -7.53 -24.48
CA ALA A 383 -22.94 -6.97 -24.18
C ALA A 383 -21.84 -7.54 -25.09
N GLU A 384 -21.88 -8.85 -25.37
CA GLU A 384 -20.92 -9.48 -26.29
C GLU A 384 -21.08 -8.96 -27.73
N LYS A 385 -22.30 -8.79 -28.22
CA LYS A 385 -22.57 -8.21 -29.55
C LYS A 385 -22.12 -6.74 -29.64
N GLU A 386 -22.23 -5.99 -28.58
CA GLU A 386 -21.73 -4.61 -28.46
C GLU A 386 -20.20 -4.54 -28.34
N GLY A 387 -19.53 -5.69 -28.23
CA GLY A 387 -18.08 -5.80 -28.18
C GLY A 387 -17.46 -5.48 -26.84
N ILE A 388 -18.12 -5.87 -25.73
CA ILE A 388 -17.64 -5.63 -24.36
C ILE A 388 -16.21 -6.14 -24.16
N ALA A 389 -15.86 -7.31 -24.73
CA ALA A 389 -14.52 -7.87 -24.61
C ALA A 389 -13.46 -6.95 -25.23
N LYS A 390 -13.70 -6.42 -26.45
CA LYS A 390 -12.73 -5.51 -27.09
C LYS A 390 -12.68 -4.14 -26.45
N HIS A 391 -13.81 -3.59 -26.02
CA HIS A 391 -13.85 -2.28 -25.36
C HIS A 391 -13.31 -2.34 -23.93
N GLY A 392 -13.61 -3.42 -23.20
CA GLY A 392 -12.98 -3.71 -21.92
C GLY A 392 -11.46 -3.85 -22.04
N ALA A 393 -10.97 -4.57 -23.05
CA ALA A 393 -9.54 -4.69 -23.34
C ALA A 393 -8.87 -3.33 -23.62
N LYS A 394 -9.56 -2.39 -24.28
CA LYS A 394 -9.04 -1.03 -24.48
C LYS A 394 -8.85 -0.29 -23.16
N LEU A 395 -9.81 -0.38 -22.25
CA LEU A 395 -9.70 0.23 -20.92
C LEU A 395 -8.53 -0.38 -20.14
N VAL A 396 -8.45 -1.70 -20.11
CA VAL A 396 -7.35 -2.44 -19.45
C VAL A 396 -6.00 -2.06 -20.06
N THR A 397 -5.90 -1.94 -21.39
CA THR A 397 -4.67 -1.50 -22.07
C THR A 397 -4.33 -0.05 -21.72
N ALA A 398 -5.31 0.85 -21.65
CA ALA A 398 -5.07 2.25 -21.27
C ALA A 398 -4.52 2.36 -19.85
N VAL A 399 -5.05 1.58 -18.90
CA VAL A 399 -4.55 1.51 -17.52
C VAL A 399 -3.12 0.96 -17.48
N ALA A 400 -2.87 -0.15 -18.18
CA ALA A 400 -1.56 -0.82 -18.18
C ALA A 400 -0.45 0.03 -18.79
N CYS A 401 -0.75 0.77 -19.86
CA CYS A 401 0.23 1.60 -20.57
C CYS A 401 0.31 3.04 -20.04
N SER A 402 -0.51 3.41 -19.07
CA SER A 402 -0.47 4.74 -18.44
C SER A 402 0.88 4.96 -17.74
N ARG A 403 1.48 6.13 -17.95
CA ARG A 403 2.77 6.54 -17.39
C ARG A 403 2.66 7.57 -16.28
N VAL A 404 1.51 8.26 -16.16
CA VAL A 404 1.25 9.13 -15.03
C VAL A 404 1.06 8.31 -13.74
N PRO A 405 1.32 8.91 -12.57
CA PRO A 405 1.03 8.24 -11.31
C PRO A 405 -0.42 7.78 -11.20
N LYS A 406 -0.61 6.60 -10.64
CA LYS A 406 -1.92 5.98 -10.47
C LYS A 406 -2.16 5.69 -9.00
N ILE A 407 -3.25 6.19 -8.45
CA ILE A 407 -3.70 5.92 -7.09
C ILE A 407 -5.04 5.22 -7.18
N THR A 408 -5.20 4.12 -6.46
CA THR A 408 -6.47 3.38 -6.38
C THR A 408 -6.98 3.39 -4.95
N LEU A 409 -8.25 3.73 -4.77
CA LEU A 409 -8.98 3.61 -3.51
C LEU A 409 -10.17 2.67 -3.71
N ILE A 410 -10.12 1.50 -3.07
CA ILE A 410 -11.23 0.54 -3.09
C ILE A 410 -12.21 0.93 -2.00
N VAL A 411 -13.34 1.48 -2.42
CA VAL A 411 -14.39 2.00 -1.52
C VAL A 411 -15.54 1.00 -1.29
N GLY A 412 -15.50 -0.14 -1.99
CA GLY A 412 -16.52 -1.18 -1.93
C GLY A 412 -16.05 -2.46 -2.62
N GLY A 413 -16.81 -2.95 -3.60
CA GLY A 413 -16.46 -4.16 -4.34
C GLY A 413 -15.30 -3.98 -5.31
N SER A 414 -14.50 -5.03 -5.46
CA SER A 414 -13.40 -5.14 -6.41
C SER A 414 -13.40 -6.55 -7.00
N PHE A 415 -14.23 -6.78 -8.03
CA PHE A 415 -14.50 -8.12 -8.53
C PHE A 415 -14.09 -8.30 -9.99
N GLY A 416 -13.51 -9.49 -10.27
CA GLY A 416 -13.20 -9.98 -11.60
C GLY A 416 -12.35 -9.01 -12.44
N ALA A 417 -12.56 -9.03 -13.77
CA ALA A 417 -11.82 -8.17 -14.70
C ALA A 417 -12.10 -6.66 -14.51
N GLY A 418 -13.18 -6.29 -13.79
CA GLY A 418 -13.44 -4.91 -13.38
C GLY A 418 -12.30 -4.33 -12.54
N ASN A 419 -11.69 -5.16 -11.66
CA ASN A 419 -10.48 -4.79 -10.92
C ASN A 419 -9.36 -4.34 -11.86
N TYR A 420 -9.17 -4.99 -12.99
CA TYR A 420 -8.13 -4.67 -13.97
C TYR A 420 -8.39 -3.31 -14.65
N GLY A 421 -9.61 -3.09 -15.11
CA GLY A 421 -10.02 -1.82 -15.73
C GLY A 421 -10.00 -0.62 -14.78
N MET A 422 -10.05 -0.87 -13.47
CA MET A 422 -9.99 0.14 -12.42
C MET A 422 -8.66 0.15 -11.65
N CYS A 423 -7.57 -0.27 -12.29
CA CYS A 423 -6.21 -0.22 -11.76
C CYS A 423 -6.02 -0.98 -10.44
N GLY A 424 -6.39 -2.26 -10.42
CA GLY A 424 -6.07 -3.15 -9.30
C GLY A 424 -4.57 -3.41 -9.15
N ARG A 425 -4.18 -4.16 -8.12
CA ARG A 425 -2.77 -4.37 -7.72
C ARG A 425 -1.85 -4.84 -8.86
N ALA A 426 -2.35 -5.72 -9.74
CA ALA A 426 -1.59 -6.25 -10.87
C ALA A 426 -1.30 -5.22 -11.97
N TYR A 427 -1.95 -4.05 -11.93
CA TYR A 427 -1.76 -2.94 -12.88
C TYR A 427 -0.85 -1.84 -12.32
N GLU A 428 -0.10 -2.18 -11.29
CA GLU A 428 0.98 -1.39 -10.71
C GLU A 428 0.54 0.05 -10.35
N PRO A 429 -0.52 0.24 -9.53
CA PRO A 429 -0.77 1.55 -8.97
C PRO A 429 0.40 1.95 -8.06
N ASP A 430 0.76 3.24 -8.07
CA ASP A 430 1.76 3.79 -7.16
C ASP A 430 1.30 3.64 -5.71
N PHE A 431 -0.01 3.83 -5.48
CA PHE A 431 -0.66 3.50 -4.21
C PHE A 431 -2.01 2.81 -4.45
N LEU A 432 -2.31 1.84 -3.59
CA LEU A 432 -3.61 1.19 -3.53
C LEU A 432 -4.05 1.08 -2.08
N PHE A 433 -5.14 1.76 -1.73
CA PHE A 433 -5.75 1.70 -0.41
C PHE A 433 -7.14 1.07 -0.47
N SER A 434 -7.58 0.52 0.64
CA SER A 434 -8.90 -0.09 0.78
C SER A 434 -9.65 0.48 1.97
N TRP A 435 -10.97 0.57 1.89
CA TRP A 435 -11.83 0.84 3.06
C TRP A 435 -12.18 -0.45 3.80
N PRO A 436 -12.56 -0.39 5.09
CA PRO A 436 -12.82 -1.58 5.89
C PRO A 436 -14.07 -2.37 5.45
N ASN A 437 -14.97 -1.77 4.68
CA ASN A 437 -16.13 -2.43 4.07
C ASN A 437 -15.83 -3.09 2.72
N SER A 438 -14.63 -2.92 2.17
CA SER A 438 -14.28 -3.42 0.83
C SER A 438 -14.24 -4.95 0.76
N ARG A 439 -14.41 -5.48 -0.45
CA ARG A 439 -14.25 -6.92 -0.75
C ARG A 439 -13.54 -7.09 -2.09
N ILE A 440 -12.60 -8.04 -2.14
CA ILE A 440 -11.85 -8.36 -3.34
C ILE A 440 -11.90 -9.86 -3.63
N SER A 441 -12.33 -10.26 -4.82
CA SER A 441 -12.26 -11.64 -5.31
C SER A 441 -12.54 -11.71 -6.82
N VAL A 442 -12.44 -12.92 -7.38
CA VAL A 442 -12.78 -13.17 -8.80
C VAL A 442 -14.25 -12.83 -9.10
N MET A 443 -15.16 -13.12 -8.16
CA MET A 443 -16.60 -12.81 -8.22
C MET A 443 -17.18 -12.81 -6.81
N GLY A 444 -18.40 -12.34 -6.62
CA GLY A 444 -19.07 -12.44 -5.33
C GLY A 444 -19.24 -13.90 -4.87
N GLY A 445 -19.13 -14.16 -3.56
CA GLY A 445 -19.21 -15.52 -3.00
C GLY A 445 -20.52 -16.24 -3.33
N GLU A 446 -21.64 -15.53 -3.33
CA GLU A 446 -22.96 -16.06 -3.74
C GLU A 446 -22.97 -16.50 -5.21
N GLN A 447 -22.34 -15.73 -6.10
CA GLN A 447 -22.22 -16.07 -7.53
C GLN A 447 -21.34 -17.31 -7.70
N ALA A 448 -20.18 -17.35 -7.04
CA ALA A 448 -19.28 -18.50 -7.08
C ALA A 448 -19.95 -19.79 -6.60
N ALA A 449 -20.66 -19.72 -5.47
CA ALA A 449 -21.42 -20.83 -4.92
C ALA A 449 -22.53 -21.27 -5.89
N GLY A 450 -23.25 -20.32 -6.51
CA GLY A 450 -24.27 -20.61 -7.51
C GLY A 450 -23.72 -21.36 -8.73
N VAL A 451 -22.57 -20.95 -9.25
CA VAL A 451 -21.90 -21.63 -10.38
C VAL A 451 -21.54 -23.07 -10.02
N LEU A 452 -20.95 -23.31 -8.85
CA LEU A 452 -20.56 -24.66 -8.41
C LEU A 452 -21.78 -25.57 -8.21
N VAL A 453 -22.87 -25.06 -7.64
CA VAL A 453 -24.12 -25.79 -7.52
C VAL A 453 -24.70 -26.12 -8.90
N GLN A 454 -24.67 -25.20 -9.86
CA GLN A 454 -25.15 -25.45 -11.20
C GLN A 454 -24.33 -26.51 -11.92
N VAL A 455 -23.01 -26.45 -11.86
CA VAL A 455 -22.11 -27.48 -12.44
C VAL A 455 -22.40 -28.85 -11.84
N ARG A 456 -22.62 -28.92 -10.51
CA ARG A 456 -22.96 -30.18 -9.84
C ARG A 456 -24.34 -30.70 -10.26
N ARG A 457 -25.32 -29.79 -10.41
CA ARG A 457 -26.68 -30.10 -10.85
C ARG A 457 -26.66 -30.66 -12.27
N ASP A 458 -25.96 -30.01 -13.20
CA ASP A 458 -25.86 -30.45 -14.60
C ASP A 458 -25.21 -31.85 -14.68
N LYS A 459 -24.14 -32.09 -13.92
CA LYS A 459 -23.51 -33.41 -13.86
C LYS A 459 -24.46 -34.51 -13.35
N LEU A 460 -25.18 -34.25 -12.27
CA LEU A 460 -26.13 -35.23 -11.72
C LEU A 460 -27.31 -35.46 -12.67
N THR A 461 -27.80 -34.42 -13.33
CA THR A 461 -28.84 -34.54 -14.35
C THR A 461 -28.39 -35.43 -15.51
N ALA A 462 -27.15 -35.30 -15.97
CA ALA A 462 -26.57 -36.17 -17.01
C ALA A 462 -26.47 -37.64 -16.55
N GLU A 463 -26.35 -37.88 -15.24
CA GLU A 463 -26.36 -39.22 -14.63
C GLU A 463 -27.78 -39.74 -14.29
N GLY A 464 -28.83 -38.99 -14.64
CA GLY A 464 -30.22 -39.32 -14.29
C GLY A 464 -30.56 -39.14 -12.80
N LYS A 465 -29.75 -38.38 -12.07
CA LYS A 465 -29.92 -38.07 -10.63
C LYS A 465 -30.34 -36.62 -10.41
N HIS A 466 -30.86 -36.33 -9.22
CA HIS A 466 -31.28 -35.00 -8.84
C HIS A 466 -30.46 -34.48 -7.63
N LEU A 467 -30.06 -33.20 -7.66
CA LEU A 467 -29.43 -32.54 -6.54
C LEU A 467 -30.53 -31.96 -5.62
N SER A 468 -30.58 -32.40 -4.37
CA SER A 468 -31.51 -31.86 -3.38
C SER A 468 -31.07 -30.46 -2.93
N GLU A 469 -32.01 -29.67 -2.40
CA GLU A 469 -31.70 -28.32 -1.87
C GLU A 469 -30.78 -28.40 -0.63
N GLN A 470 -30.85 -29.48 0.15
CA GLN A 470 -29.95 -29.70 1.28
C GLN A 470 -28.50 -29.95 0.82
N GLU A 471 -28.30 -30.76 -0.22
CA GLU A 471 -26.99 -30.96 -0.85
C GLU A 471 -26.48 -29.69 -1.52
N ALA A 472 -27.35 -28.92 -2.19
CA ALA A 472 -27.01 -27.62 -2.77
C ALA A 472 -26.56 -26.63 -1.69
N ALA A 473 -27.24 -26.58 -0.55
CA ALA A 473 -26.86 -25.73 0.58
C ALA A 473 -25.51 -26.15 1.18
N ALA A 474 -25.24 -27.47 1.29
CA ALA A 474 -23.98 -27.99 1.76
C ALA A 474 -22.79 -27.65 0.84
N ILE A 475 -23.02 -27.47 -0.47
CA ILE A 475 -22.02 -26.99 -1.42
C ILE A 475 -21.84 -25.47 -1.29
N ARG A 476 -22.93 -24.69 -1.11
CA ARG A 476 -22.89 -23.22 -1.05
C ARG A 476 -22.14 -22.69 0.18
N ALA A 477 -22.48 -23.21 1.38
CA ALA A 477 -22.02 -22.63 2.63
C ALA A 477 -20.48 -22.51 2.74
N PRO A 478 -19.69 -23.58 2.48
CA PRO A 478 -18.22 -23.49 2.57
C PRO A 478 -17.62 -22.50 1.56
N VAL A 479 -18.21 -22.40 0.36
CA VAL A 479 -17.73 -21.48 -0.69
C VAL A 479 -17.97 -20.04 -0.28
N ILE A 480 -19.15 -19.71 0.21
CA ILE A 480 -19.49 -18.36 0.68
C ILE A 480 -18.56 -17.99 1.84
N GLU A 481 -18.39 -18.86 2.83
CA GLU A 481 -17.50 -18.62 3.96
C GLU A 481 -16.03 -18.37 3.50
N GLN A 482 -15.54 -19.19 2.57
CA GLN A 482 -14.20 -19.02 2.02
C GLN A 482 -14.03 -17.67 1.32
N TYR A 483 -15.00 -17.26 0.49
CA TYR A 483 -14.95 -16.01 -0.25
C TYR A 483 -15.06 -14.79 0.67
N GLU A 484 -15.93 -14.84 1.70
CA GLU A 484 -16.04 -13.78 2.70
C GLU A 484 -14.74 -13.62 3.48
N ARG A 485 -14.12 -14.70 3.92
CA ARG A 485 -12.85 -14.67 4.63
C ARG A 485 -11.70 -14.16 3.74
N GLN A 486 -11.54 -14.72 2.52
CA GLN A 486 -10.43 -14.39 1.64
C GLN A 486 -10.60 -13.05 0.92
N GLY A 487 -11.84 -12.61 0.72
CA GLY A 487 -12.18 -11.31 0.15
C GLY A 487 -12.14 -10.16 1.15
N HIS A 488 -11.97 -10.44 2.45
CA HIS A 488 -11.95 -9.43 3.50
C HIS A 488 -10.73 -8.51 3.39
N PRO A 489 -10.86 -7.17 3.57
CA PRO A 489 -9.75 -6.24 3.41
C PRO A 489 -8.57 -6.54 4.34
N TYR A 490 -8.80 -7.01 5.56
CA TYR A 490 -7.69 -7.38 6.46
C TYR A 490 -6.93 -8.61 5.97
N TYR A 491 -7.61 -9.59 5.38
CA TYR A 491 -6.96 -10.73 4.76
C TYR A 491 -6.08 -10.32 3.58
N ALA A 492 -6.59 -9.41 2.74
CA ALA A 492 -5.88 -8.85 1.60
C ALA A 492 -4.67 -8.02 2.04
N SER A 493 -4.88 -7.09 2.96
CA SER A 493 -3.84 -6.18 3.46
C SER A 493 -2.74 -6.92 4.22
N ALA A 494 -3.11 -7.95 5.01
CA ALA A 494 -2.14 -8.81 5.69
C ALA A 494 -1.17 -9.50 4.72
N ARG A 495 -1.56 -9.68 3.45
CA ARG A 495 -0.78 -10.28 2.36
C ARG A 495 -0.19 -9.27 1.38
N LEU A 496 -0.30 -7.97 1.70
CA LEU A 496 0.17 -6.86 0.86
C LEU A 496 -0.50 -6.84 -0.53
N TRP A 497 -1.81 -7.13 -0.60
CA TRP A 497 -2.57 -6.92 -1.84
C TRP A 497 -2.98 -5.47 -2.00
N ASP A 498 -2.87 -4.67 -0.94
CA ASP A 498 -2.97 -3.22 -0.91
C ASP A 498 -1.79 -2.60 -0.14
N ASP A 499 -1.78 -1.28 -0.04
CA ASP A 499 -0.80 -0.51 0.73
C ASP A 499 -1.39 -0.05 2.08
N GLY A 500 -2.62 -0.46 2.40
CA GLY A 500 -3.26 -0.26 3.69
C GLY A 500 -4.78 -0.15 3.63
N VAL A 501 -5.41 -0.59 4.71
CA VAL A 501 -6.82 -0.32 4.98
C VAL A 501 -6.90 1.01 5.73
N ILE A 502 -7.70 1.95 5.22
CA ILE A 502 -7.82 3.30 5.76
C ILE A 502 -9.25 3.61 6.21
N ASP A 503 -9.36 4.45 7.20
CA ASP A 503 -10.63 5.05 7.61
C ASP A 503 -11.17 5.94 6.46
N PRO A 504 -12.44 5.77 6.03
CA PRO A 504 -13.04 6.64 5.02
C PRO A 504 -12.90 8.13 5.31
N ALA A 505 -12.98 8.55 6.58
CA ALA A 505 -12.80 9.95 6.97
C ALA A 505 -11.35 10.46 6.78
N GLN A 506 -10.37 9.57 6.71
CA GLN A 506 -8.97 9.93 6.43
C GLN A 506 -8.64 9.94 4.93
N SER A 507 -9.57 9.55 4.06
CA SER A 507 -9.28 9.34 2.63
C SER A 507 -8.69 10.58 1.96
N ARG A 508 -9.23 11.77 2.22
CA ARG A 508 -8.70 13.01 1.63
C ARG A 508 -7.25 13.28 2.06
N THR A 509 -6.92 13.09 3.33
CA THR A 509 -5.56 13.27 3.86
C THR A 509 -4.60 12.25 3.25
N VAL A 510 -4.98 10.99 3.22
CA VAL A 510 -4.17 9.91 2.62
C VAL A 510 -3.93 10.16 1.13
N LEU A 511 -4.98 10.53 0.40
CA LEU A 511 -4.86 10.85 -1.03
C LEU A 511 -3.98 12.09 -1.27
N ALA A 512 -4.08 13.11 -0.43
CA ALA A 512 -3.21 14.28 -0.53
C ALA A 512 -1.74 13.93 -0.30
N LEU A 513 -1.44 13.11 0.70
CA LEU A 513 -0.07 12.62 0.96
C LEU A 513 0.47 11.76 -0.19
N ALA A 514 -0.37 10.89 -0.74
CA ALA A 514 -0.02 10.07 -1.90
C ALA A 514 0.23 10.93 -3.15
N LEU A 515 -0.62 11.92 -3.43
CA LEU A 515 -0.43 12.86 -4.54
C LEU A 515 0.83 13.72 -4.35
N ALA A 516 1.11 14.18 -3.14
CA ALA A 516 2.34 14.91 -2.84
C ALA A 516 3.59 14.05 -3.12
N ALA A 517 3.57 12.78 -2.72
CA ALA A 517 4.65 11.85 -3.03
C ALA A 517 4.81 11.62 -4.55
N CYS A 518 3.70 11.63 -5.30
CA CYS A 518 3.71 11.47 -6.76
C CYS A 518 4.35 12.64 -7.52
N GLN A 519 4.52 13.81 -6.93
CA GLN A 519 5.12 14.99 -7.59
C GLN A 519 6.58 14.74 -8.05
N GLY A 520 7.30 13.84 -7.37
CA GLY A 520 8.66 13.44 -7.74
C GLY A 520 8.74 12.45 -8.91
N ALA A 521 7.63 11.91 -9.36
CA ALA A 521 7.60 10.88 -10.39
C ALA A 521 8.10 11.41 -11.75
N ARG A 522 8.98 10.65 -12.40
CA ARG A 522 9.35 10.92 -13.79
C ARG A 522 8.27 10.38 -14.71
N ILE A 523 7.60 11.26 -15.43
CA ILE A 523 6.57 10.88 -16.40
C ILE A 523 7.22 10.73 -17.77
N GLU A 524 7.29 9.50 -18.26
CA GLU A 524 7.75 9.20 -19.61
C GLU A 524 6.56 9.29 -20.60
N PRO A 525 6.82 9.56 -21.90
CA PRO A 525 5.75 9.51 -22.89
C PRO A 525 5.07 8.14 -22.92
N GLU A 526 3.74 8.13 -22.96
CA GLU A 526 2.97 6.90 -23.08
C GLU A 526 3.15 6.28 -24.46
N GLN A 527 3.19 4.96 -24.49
CA GLN A 527 3.20 4.15 -25.71
C GLN A 527 2.14 3.06 -25.59
N TYR A 528 1.27 3.02 -26.58
CA TYR A 528 0.23 2.00 -26.65
C TYR A 528 0.55 0.98 -27.74
N GLY A 529 0.22 -0.28 -27.46
CA GLY A 529 0.17 -1.32 -28.49
C GLY A 529 -1.02 -1.15 -29.44
N ILE A 530 -1.31 -2.17 -30.20
CA ILE A 530 -2.44 -2.18 -31.15
C ILE A 530 -3.75 -2.31 -30.38
N PHE A 531 -4.65 -1.34 -30.56
CA PHE A 531 -6.03 -1.45 -30.10
C PHE A 531 -6.87 -2.20 -31.14
N ARG A 532 -7.65 -3.19 -30.72
CA ARG A 532 -8.67 -3.78 -31.59
C ARG A 532 -9.83 -2.80 -31.79
N MET A 533 -10.23 -2.59 -33.04
CA MET A 533 -11.36 -1.73 -33.41
C MET A 533 -12.68 -2.49 -33.49
#